data_159ce59f3c6549a8f41107fbdd1c10b7
#
_entry.id   159ce59f3c6549a8f41107fbdd1c10b7
#
_cell.length_a   1.000
_cell.length_b   1.000
_cell.length_c   1.000
_cell.angle_alpha   90.00
_cell.angle_beta   90.00
_cell.angle_gamma   90.00
#
_symmetry.space_group_name_H-M   'P 1'
#
loop_
_entity.id
_entity.type
_entity.pdbx_description
1 polymer ?
#
loop_
_entity_poly.entity_id
_entity_poly.type
_entity_poly.pdbx_seq_one_letter_code
_entity_poly.pdbx_strand_id
1 'polypeptide(L)'
;MPARLVSCYLPAMSDSPYLMVYSTCPDEAVAEHIAEALVSQQLAACVNIIPKIRSIYRWQGNIERDWEVLLLIKTCKAQFQALKTRIIELHPYELPEIVAVSVETGHPDYLRWIDRSLESEE
;
A
#
# COMPACT_ATOMS: atom_id res chain seq x y z
N MET A 1 -32.28 9.48 -17.35
CA MET A 1 -31.73 9.33 -17.03
C MET A 1 -30.53 8.76 -17.01
N PRO A 2 -30.10 8.11 -17.79
CA PRO A 2 -28.86 7.42 -17.80
C PRO A 2 -27.63 8.27 -17.76
N ALA A 3 -27.78 9.53 -18.09
CA ALA A 3 -26.62 10.38 -18.13
C ALA A 3 -25.84 10.38 -16.85
N ARG A 4 -26.53 10.20 -15.77
CA ARG A 4 -25.91 10.27 -14.55
C ARG A 4 -25.10 9.10 -14.29
N LEU A 5 -25.51 7.95 -14.73
CA LEU A 5 -24.72 6.77 -14.56
C LEU A 5 -23.43 6.87 -15.35
N VAL A 6 -23.53 7.47 -16.51
CA VAL A 6 -22.35 7.62 -17.33
C VAL A 6 -21.28 8.39 -16.60
N SER A 7 -21.67 9.45 -15.90
CA SER A 7 -20.65 10.24 -15.23
C SER A 7 -20.00 9.48 -14.09
N CYS A 8 -20.67 8.50 -13.53
CA CYS A 8 -20.08 7.72 -12.49
C CYS A 8 -18.97 6.83 -13.00
N TYR A 9 -18.94 6.61 -14.31
CA TYR A 9 -17.93 5.76 -14.86
C TYR A 9 -16.73 6.47 -15.41
N LEU A 10 -16.66 7.75 -15.35
CA LEU A 10 -15.54 8.44 -15.95
C LEU A 10 -14.29 8.00 -15.26
N PRO A 11 -13.55 7.12 -15.86
CA PRO A 11 -12.44 6.48 -15.16
C PRO A 11 -11.26 7.38 -14.94
N ALA A 12 -11.16 8.37 -15.76
CA ALA A 12 -10.02 9.22 -15.65
C ALA A 12 -10.08 10.07 -14.43
N MET A 13 -11.10 9.88 -13.68
CA MET A 13 -11.29 10.74 -12.64
C MET A 13 -10.37 10.65 -11.55
N SER A 14 -9.61 9.66 -11.43
CA SER A 14 -8.83 9.51 -10.28
C SER A 14 -7.54 10.28 -10.36
N ASP A 15 -7.62 11.54 -10.01
CA ASP A 15 -6.44 12.34 -9.86
C ASP A 15 -6.09 12.44 -8.40
N SER A 16 -6.67 11.59 -7.57
CA SER A 16 -6.41 11.64 -6.15
C SER A 16 -4.92 11.41 -5.88
N PRO A 17 -4.30 12.20 -5.02
CA PRO A 17 -2.91 11.99 -4.69
C PRO A 17 -2.69 10.85 -3.70
N TYR A 18 -3.76 10.27 -3.18
CA TYR A 18 -3.66 9.27 -2.13
C TYR A 18 -3.65 7.86 -2.68
N LEU A 19 -2.84 7.00 -2.06
CA LEU A 19 -2.71 5.61 -2.48
C LEU A 19 -2.86 4.66 -1.31
N MET A 20 -3.42 3.50 -1.59
CA MET A 20 -3.37 2.36 -0.69
C MET A 20 -2.44 1.37 -1.35
N VAL A 21 -1.35 0.99 -0.67
CA VAL A 21 -0.36 0.07 -1.23
C VAL A 21 -0.43 -1.25 -0.50
N TYR A 22 -0.39 -2.33 -1.27
CA TYR A 22 -0.46 -3.69 -0.74
C TYR A 22 0.89 -4.34 -0.88
N SER A 23 1.32 -5.05 0.16
CA SER A 23 2.52 -5.86 0.12
C SER A 23 2.32 -7.05 1.06
N THR A 24 2.90 -8.20 0.74
CA THR A 24 2.79 -9.37 1.61
C THR A 24 4.17 -9.74 2.14
N CYS A 25 4.19 -10.23 3.36
CA CYS A 25 5.42 -10.58 4.07
C CYS A 25 5.34 -12.01 4.57
N PRO A 26 6.49 -12.66 4.78
CA PRO A 26 6.46 -14.06 5.22
C PRO A 26 6.01 -14.25 6.68
N ASP A 27 6.22 -13.24 7.53
CA ASP A 27 5.85 -13.38 8.93
C ASP A 27 5.65 -12.01 9.56
N GLU A 28 5.21 -12.00 10.81
CA GLU A 28 4.88 -10.74 11.48
C GLU A 28 6.12 -9.93 11.84
N ALA A 29 7.24 -10.58 12.10
CA ALA A 29 8.46 -9.85 12.43
C ALA A 29 8.93 -9.01 11.25
N VAL A 30 8.93 -9.59 10.06
CA VAL A 30 9.29 -8.85 8.84
C VAL A 30 8.28 -7.74 8.60
N ALA A 31 6.98 -8.04 8.78
CA ALA A 31 5.92 -7.06 8.54
C ALA A 31 6.09 -5.85 9.46
N GLU A 32 6.34 -6.08 10.76
CA GLU A 32 6.52 -4.99 11.69
C GLU A 32 7.77 -4.18 11.39
N HIS A 33 8.83 -4.84 11.00
CA HIS A 33 10.07 -4.15 10.68
C HIS A 33 9.87 -3.21 9.51
N ILE A 34 9.22 -3.70 8.45
CA ILE A 34 8.95 -2.87 7.28
C ILE A 34 7.99 -1.74 7.63
N ALA A 35 6.90 -2.07 8.34
CA ALA A 35 5.89 -1.07 8.69
C ALA A 35 6.50 0.07 9.51
N GLU A 36 7.31 -0.28 10.50
CA GLU A 36 7.91 0.73 11.36
C GLU A 36 8.88 1.61 10.58
N ALA A 37 9.67 1.02 9.70
CA ALA A 37 10.60 1.79 8.89
C ALA A 37 9.86 2.78 7.98
N LEU A 38 8.77 2.32 7.35
CA LEU A 38 8.03 3.20 6.44
C LEU A 38 7.40 4.37 7.17
N VAL A 39 6.84 4.13 8.34
CA VAL A 39 6.18 5.19 9.09
C VAL A 39 7.22 6.15 9.69
N SER A 40 8.29 5.61 10.26
CA SER A 40 9.29 6.47 10.91
C SER A 40 10.02 7.34 9.91
N GLN A 41 10.14 6.89 8.67
CA GLN A 41 10.81 7.66 7.62
C GLN A 41 9.83 8.51 6.81
N GLN A 42 8.58 8.56 7.26
CA GLN A 42 7.54 9.37 6.62
C GLN A 42 7.29 9.00 5.16
N LEU A 43 7.47 7.73 4.85
CA LEU A 43 7.12 7.19 3.54
C LEU A 43 5.68 6.71 3.54
N ALA A 44 5.13 6.41 4.70
CA ALA A 44 3.74 6.01 4.86
C ALA A 44 3.17 6.72 6.08
N ALA A 45 1.90 7.06 6.00
CA ALA A 45 1.21 7.67 7.14
C ALA A 45 0.78 6.60 8.14
N CYS A 46 0.43 5.44 7.63
CA CYS A 46 -0.08 4.36 8.46
C CYS A 46 0.13 3.05 7.72
N VAL A 47 0.42 2.00 8.47
CA VAL A 47 0.48 0.65 7.89
C VAL A 47 -0.35 -0.26 8.78
N ASN A 48 -1.34 -0.92 8.20
CA ASN A 48 -2.09 -1.93 8.91
C ASN A 48 -1.47 -3.28 8.61
N ILE A 49 -1.32 -4.09 9.63
CA ILE A 49 -0.73 -5.42 9.51
C ILE A 49 -1.83 -6.44 9.72
N ILE A 50 -2.11 -7.24 8.69
CA ILE A 50 -3.17 -8.24 8.74
C ILE A 50 -2.52 -9.61 8.66
N PRO A 51 -2.50 -10.35 9.77
CA PRO A 51 -1.84 -11.65 9.79
C PRO A 51 -2.72 -12.75 9.22
N LYS A 52 -2.10 -13.90 8.97
CA LYS A 52 -2.80 -15.14 8.67
C LYS A 52 -3.61 -15.13 7.38
N ILE A 53 -3.07 -14.53 6.33
CA ILE A 53 -3.69 -14.71 5.03
C ILE A 53 -3.07 -15.94 4.36
N ARG A 54 -3.85 -16.61 3.52
CA ARG A 54 -3.35 -17.73 2.74
C ARG A 54 -3.17 -17.24 1.31
N SER A 55 -1.99 -17.44 0.77
CA SER A 55 -1.69 -17.03 -0.60
C SER A 55 -1.47 -18.26 -1.44
N ILE A 56 -2.13 -18.32 -2.58
CA ILE A 56 -1.99 -19.43 -3.53
C ILE A 56 -1.57 -18.82 -4.83
N TYR A 57 -0.44 -19.25 -5.35
CA TYR A 57 0.13 -18.61 -6.54
C TYR A 57 1.02 -19.60 -7.29
N ARG A 58 1.38 -19.24 -8.51
CA ARG A 58 2.27 -20.05 -9.32
C ARG A 58 3.68 -19.46 -9.24
N TRP A 59 4.63 -20.31 -8.92
CA TRP A 59 6.03 -19.88 -8.87
C TRP A 59 6.88 -20.97 -9.50
N GLN A 60 7.61 -20.61 -10.55
CA GLN A 60 8.51 -21.53 -11.25
C GLN A 60 7.82 -22.83 -11.64
N GLY A 61 6.60 -22.71 -12.16
CA GLY A 61 5.85 -23.84 -12.67
C GLY A 61 5.05 -24.62 -11.63
N ASN A 62 5.19 -24.28 -10.37
CA ASN A 62 4.50 -25.01 -9.30
C ASN A 62 3.44 -24.12 -8.63
N ILE A 63 2.41 -24.77 -8.10
CA ILE A 63 1.40 -24.08 -7.30
C ILE A 63 1.88 -24.08 -5.85
N GLU A 64 2.08 -22.89 -5.31
CA GLU A 64 2.53 -22.73 -3.94
C GLU A 64 1.40 -22.26 -3.05
N ARG A 65 1.44 -22.66 -1.79
CA ARG A 65 0.44 -22.26 -0.79
C ARG A 65 1.17 -21.86 0.47
N ASP A 66 1.11 -20.58 0.80
CA ASP A 66 1.84 -20.07 1.94
C ASP A 66 0.95 -19.25 2.85
N TRP A 67 1.27 -19.27 4.14
CA TRP A 67 0.70 -18.32 5.06
C TRP A 67 1.53 -17.05 4.96
N GLU A 68 0.86 -15.93 4.90
CA GLU A 68 1.56 -14.65 4.79
C GLU A 68 0.88 -13.60 5.66
N VAL A 69 1.52 -12.43 5.75
CA VAL A 69 1.00 -11.27 6.46
C VAL A 69 0.83 -10.17 5.43
N LEU A 70 -0.34 -9.54 5.43
CA LEU A 70 -0.63 -8.49 4.46
C LEU A 70 -0.40 -7.13 5.09
N LEU A 71 0.31 -6.26 4.37
CA LEU A 71 0.46 -4.86 4.75
C LEU A 71 -0.48 -4.03 3.91
N LEU A 72 -1.29 -3.19 4.56
CA LEU A 72 -2.07 -2.16 3.90
C LEU A 72 -1.44 -0.84 4.26
N ILE A 73 -0.86 -0.18 3.28
CA ILE A 73 -0.02 0.99 3.49
C ILE A 73 -0.72 2.22 2.94
N LYS A 74 -0.91 3.24 3.78
CA LYS A 74 -1.59 4.45 3.36
C LYS A 74 -0.57 5.54 3.14
N THR A 75 -0.52 6.06 1.93
CA THR A 75 0.50 7.02 1.54
C THR A 75 -0.03 7.91 0.41
N CYS A 76 0.84 8.60 -0.29
CA CYS A 76 0.45 9.41 -1.43
C CYS A 76 1.39 9.14 -2.60
N LYS A 77 0.98 9.60 -3.78
CA LYS A 77 1.74 9.34 -4.99
C LYS A 77 3.15 9.88 -4.93
N ALA A 78 3.34 11.02 -4.29
CA ALA A 78 4.66 11.64 -4.22
C ALA A 78 5.67 10.76 -3.47
N GLN A 79 5.19 9.93 -2.55
CA GLN A 79 6.06 9.07 -1.75
C GLN A 79 6.25 7.68 -2.34
N PHE A 80 5.49 7.34 -3.38
CA PHE A 80 5.44 5.94 -3.82
C PHE A 80 6.78 5.38 -4.25
N GLN A 81 7.56 6.13 -5.02
CA GLN A 81 8.84 5.60 -5.51
C GLN A 81 9.80 5.33 -4.35
N ALA A 82 9.90 6.27 -3.41
CA ALA A 82 10.77 6.09 -2.25
C ALA A 82 10.28 4.95 -1.37
N LEU A 83 8.95 4.83 -1.21
CA LEU A 83 8.36 3.76 -0.43
C LEU A 83 8.67 2.40 -1.06
N LYS A 84 8.50 2.29 -2.37
CA LYS A 84 8.76 1.05 -3.09
C LYS A 84 10.23 0.65 -2.94
N THR A 85 11.13 1.60 -3.14
CA THR A 85 12.56 1.32 -3.01
C THR A 85 12.88 0.80 -1.61
N ARG A 86 12.28 1.43 -0.60
CA ARG A 86 12.56 1.03 0.78
C ARG A 86 12.03 -0.37 1.08
N ILE A 87 10.84 -0.70 0.57
CA ILE A 87 10.31 -2.04 0.77
C ILE A 87 11.23 -3.06 0.14
N ILE A 88 11.68 -2.80 -1.09
CA ILE A 88 12.57 -3.74 -1.78
C ILE A 88 13.86 -3.95 -0.97
N GLU A 89 14.40 -2.90 -0.38
CA GLU A 89 15.62 -3.01 0.41
C GLU A 89 15.43 -3.87 1.65
N LEU A 90 14.26 -3.82 2.25
CA LEU A 90 14.02 -4.51 3.52
C LEU A 90 13.39 -5.88 3.38
N HIS A 91 12.81 -6.16 2.22
CA HIS A 91 12.03 -7.37 2.04
C HIS A 91 12.91 -8.58 1.74
N PRO A 92 12.64 -9.73 2.35
CA PRO A 92 13.47 -10.91 2.11
C PRO A 92 13.17 -11.64 0.81
N TYR A 93 12.03 -11.35 0.15
CA TYR A 93 11.68 -12.04 -1.09
C TYR A 93 12.49 -11.52 -2.26
N GLU A 94 12.76 -12.42 -3.20
CA GLU A 94 13.40 -12.04 -4.44
C GLU A 94 12.49 -11.12 -5.24
N LEU A 95 11.17 -11.36 -5.18
CA LEU A 95 10.19 -10.59 -5.93
C LEU A 95 9.05 -10.19 -5.01
N PRO A 96 9.19 -9.10 -4.27
CA PRO A 96 8.12 -8.70 -3.35
C PRO A 96 6.93 -8.11 -4.09
N GLU A 97 5.73 -8.36 -3.57
CA GLU A 97 4.53 -7.75 -4.10
C GLU A 97 4.48 -6.30 -3.62
N ILE A 98 4.32 -5.36 -4.54
CA ILE A 98 4.11 -3.95 -4.21
C ILE A 98 3.15 -3.42 -5.24
N VAL A 99 1.87 -3.28 -4.85
CA VAL A 99 0.81 -2.87 -5.76
C VAL A 99 0.04 -1.73 -5.13
N ALA A 100 -0.18 -0.68 -5.88
CA ALA A 100 -0.89 0.50 -5.37
C ALA A 100 -2.21 0.68 -6.08
N VAL A 101 -3.22 1.07 -5.32
CA VAL A 101 -4.51 1.47 -5.89
C VAL A 101 -4.80 2.89 -5.45
N SER A 102 -5.50 3.64 -6.30
CA SER A 102 -5.89 5.00 -5.97
C SER A 102 -7.00 5.00 -4.95
N VAL A 103 -6.91 5.92 -4.00
CA VAL A 103 -8.00 6.17 -3.06
C VAL A 103 -8.88 7.23 -3.72
N GLU A 104 -10.01 6.81 -4.24
CA GLU A 104 -10.84 7.72 -5.00
C GLU A 104 -11.46 8.80 -4.13
N THR A 105 -11.91 8.46 -2.92
CA THR A 105 -12.52 9.41 -2.02
C THR A 105 -12.35 8.92 -0.59
N GLY A 106 -12.49 9.81 0.37
CA GLY A 106 -12.37 9.44 1.76
C GLY A 106 -12.82 10.59 2.65
N HIS A 107 -12.78 10.35 3.97
CA HIS A 107 -13.10 11.38 4.94
C HIS A 107 -12.06 12.50 4.81
N PRO A 108 -12.48 13.73 4.49
CA PRO A 108 -11.51 14.79 4.19
C PRO A 108 -10.50 15.03 5.31
N ASP A 109 -10.95 14.96 6.56
CA ASP A 109 -10.03 15.21 7.68
C ASP A 109 -9.00 14.08 7.80
N TYR A 110 -9.40 12.85 7.48
CA TYR A 110 -8.47 11.75 7.52
C TYR A 110 -7.43 11.87 6.40
N LEU A 111 -7.88 12.26 5.21
CA LEU A 111 -6.96 12.44 4.09
C LEU A 111 -5.96 13.57 4.38
N ARG A 112 -6.42 14.63 5.05
CA ARG A 112 -5.50 15.69 5.44
C ARG A 112 -4.51 15.20 6.50
N TRP A 113 -4.94 14.28 7.35
CA TRP A 113 -4.03 13.68 8.32
C TRP A 113 -2.93 12.87 7.62
N ILE A 114 -3.28 12.19 6.52
CA ILE A 114 -2.26 11.51 5.73
C ILE A 114 -1.24 12.51 5.21
N ASP A 115 -1.71 13.64 4.66
CA ASP A 115 -0.80 14.66 4.16
C ASP A 115 0.15 15.15 5.26
N ARG A 116 -0.39 15.48 6.42
CA ARG A 116 0.43 16.00 7.50
C ARG A 116 1.44 14.98 8.01
N SER A 117 1.06 13.71 8.00
CA SER A 117 1.94 12.65 8.46
C SER A 117 3.14 12.45 7.54
N LEU A 118 3.01 12.86 6.31
CA LEU A 118 4.08 12.68 5.32
C LEU A 118 4.92 13.94 5.11
N GLU A 119 4.56 15.04 5.75
CA GLU A 119 5.32 16.27 5.61
C GLU A 119 6.60 16.22 6.40
N SER A 120 7.67 16.75 5.83
CA SER A 120 8.92 16.83 6.55
C SER A 120 8.79 17.83 7.67
N GLU A 121 9.38 17.48 8.82
CA GLU A 121 9.42 18.42 9.92
C GLU A 121 10.74 19.17 9.81
N GLU A 122 10.68 20.44 10.00
CA GLU A 122 11.86 21.25 9.86
C GLU A 122 12.40 21.64 11.18
#